data_e9703c4b6d91e7e29305da1fc2b45499
#
_entry.id   e9703c4b6d91e7e29305da1fc2b45499
#
_cell.length_a   1.000
_cell.length_b   1.000
_cell.length_c   1.000
_cell.angle_alpha   90.00
_cell.angle_beta   90.00
_cell.angle_gamma   90.00
#
_symmetry.space_group_name_H-M   'P 1'
#
loop_
_entity.id
_entity.type
_entity.pdbx_description
1 polymer ?
#
loop_
_entity_poly.entity_id
_entity_poly.type
_entity_poly.pdbx_seq_one_letter_code
_entity_poly.pdbx_strand_id
1 'polypeptide(L)'
;AIQGIRDLLKLTHEEAIPMTQIDVVKMGTTVATNALLERQGEKTLLAITQGFGDILRIGYQNRPKLFAIDIQLPEMLYSDVIEIDERLDSHGYVIKPLDEKNTEKQL
;
A
#
# COMPACT_ATOMS: atom_id res chain seq x y z
N ALA A 1 -1.78 -23.51 -8.60
CA ALA A 1 -0.33 -23.61 -8.76
C ALA A 1 0.11 -25.06 -9.09
N ILE A 2 -0.22 -26.04 -8.25
CA ILE A 2 0.21 -27.45 -8.45
C ILE A 2 -0.27 -28.00 -9.80
N GLN A 3 -1.52 -27.75 -10.21
CA GLN A 3 -2.04 -28.19 -11.50
C GLN A 3 -1.24 -27.56 -12.66
N GLY A 4 -0.92 -26.27 -12.61
CA GLY A 4 -0.11 -25.62 -13.64
C GLY A 4 1.29 -26.25 -13.79
N ILE A 5 1.92 -26.68 -12.70
CA ILE A 5 3.20 -27.43 -12.75
C ILE A 5 3.02 -28.78 -13.45
N ARG A 6 1.95 -29.52 -13.13
CA ARG A 6 1.63 -30.78 -13.79
C ARG A 6 1.40 -30.62 -15.28
N ASP A 7 0.64 -29.59 -15.68
CA ASP A 7 0.35 -29.31 -17.09
C ASP A 7 1.63 -28.97 -17.87
N LEU A 8 2.54 -28.20 -17.28
CA LEU A 8 3.83 -27.86 -17.88
C LEU A 8 4.73 -29.08 -18.05
N LEU A 9 4.74 -29.96 -17.06
CA LEU A 9 5.52 -31.23 -17.09
C LEU A 9 4.82 -32.36 -17.83
N LYS A 10 3.60 -32.15 -18.35
CA LYS A 10 2.76 -33.13 -19.04
C LYS A 10 2.46 -34.36 -18.19
N LEU A 11 2.28 -34.18 -16.89
CA LEU A 11 1.96 -35.21 -15.92
C LEU A 11 0.44 -35.39 -15.79
N THR A 12 0.00 -36.58 -15.54
CA THR A 12 -1.39 -36.88 -15.16
C THR A 12 -1.67 -36.44 -13.72
N HIS A 13 -2.95 -36.45 -13.34
CA HIS A 13 -3.37 -35.98 -12.00
C HIS A 13 -2.84 -36.88 -10.87
N GLU A 14 -2.55 -38.15 -11.18
CA GLU A 14 -2.11 -39.17 -10.22
C GLU A 14 -0.57 -39.29 -10.14
N GLU A 15 0.15 -38.79 -11.12
CA GLU A 15 1.61 -38.86 -11.14
C GLU A 15 2.24 -37.89 -10.13
N ALA A 16 3.25 -38.39 -9.42
CA ALA A 16 4.04 -37.58 -8.52
C ALA A 16 4.90 -36.59 -9.30
N ILE A 17 4.98 -35.34 -8.83
CA ILE A 17 5.82 -34.31 -9.43
C ILE A 17 7.30 -34.65 -9.17
N PRO A 18 8.13 -34.87 -10.21
CA PRO A 18 9.53 -35.23 -10.03
C PRO A 18 10.34 -34.03 -9.51
N MET A 19 10.73 -34.09 -8.26
CA MET A 19 11.49 -33.01 -7.58
C MET A 19 12.83 -32.72 -8.26
N THR A 20 13.38 -33.70 -8.98
CA THR A 20 14.68 -33.55 -9.69
C THR A 20 14.60 -32.68 -10.94
N GLN A 21 13.40 -32.40 -11.44
CA GLN A 21 13.18 -31.57 -12.63
C GLN A 21 12.76 -30.12 -12.26
N ILE A 22 12.68 -29.82 -10.98
CA ILE A 22 12.25 -28.50 -10.49
C ILE A 22 13.33 -27.93 -9.57
N ASP A 23 14.04 -26.94 -10.04
CA ASP A 23 15.03 -26.23 -9.24
C ASP A 23 14.36 -25.29 -8.23
N VAL A 24 13.35 -24.55 -8.69
CA VAL A 24 12.64 -23.56 -7.84
C VAL A 24 11.24 -23.28 -8.38
N VAL A 25 10.29 -23.06 -7.47
CA VAL A 25 8.96 -22.55 -7.78
C VAL A 25 8.84 -21.16 -7.16
N LYS A 26 8.62 -20.13 -7.99
CA LYS A 26 8.37 -18.75 -7.55
C LYS A 26 6.90 -18.47 -7.73
N MET A 27 6.24 -18.02 -6.67
CA MET A 27 4.83 -17.64 -6.70
C MET A 27 4.70 -16.19 -6.24
N GLY A 28 3.87 -15.44 -6.98
CA GLY A 28 3.44 -14.11 -6.59
C GLY A 28 1.93 -14.09 -6.35
N THR A 29 1.48 -13.09 -5.60
CA THR A 29 0.06 -12.84 -5.39
C THR A 29 -0.27 -11.40 -5.72
N THR A 30 -1.43 -11.17 -6.32
CA THR A 30 -1.98 -9.84 -6.63
C THR A 30 -3.11 -9.43 -5.69
N VAL A 31 -3.27 -10.13 -4.56
CA VAL A 31 -4.37 -9.87 -3.62
C VAL A 31 -4.39 -8.42 -3.17
N ALA A 32 -3.23 -7.89 -2.76
CA ALA A 32 -3.12 -6.50 -2.34
C ALA A 32 -3.43 -5.51 -3.49
N THR A 33 -2.93 -5.80 -4.70
CA THR A 33 -3.20 -4.98 -5.89
C THR A 33 -4.68 -4.99 -6.24
N ASN A 34 -5.33 -6.15 -6.19
CA ASN A 34 -6.76 -6.27 -6.45
C ASN A 34 -7.58 -5.50 -5.40
N ALA A 35 -7.25 -5.65 -4.11
CA ALA A 35 -7.91 -4.91 -3.05
C ALA A 35 -7.79 -3.38 -3.23
N LEU A 36 -6.64 -2.89 -3.68
CA LEU A 36 -6.42 -1.49 -4.01
C LEU A 36 -7.28 -1.03 -5.20
N LEU A 37 -7.34 -1.84 -6.26
CA LEU A 37 -8.12 -1.52 -7.47
C LEU A 37 -9.63 -1.55 -7.21
N GLU A 38 -10.08 -2.52 -6.42
CA GLU A 38 -11.49 -2.69 -6.02
C GLU A 38 -11.89 -1.78 -4.86
N ARG A 39 -10.90 -1.07 -4.26
CA ARG A 39 -11.10 -0.24 -3.06
C ARG A 39 -11.75 -1.00 -1.91
N GLN A 40 -11.46 -2.28 -1.82
CA GLN A 40 -11.91 -3.17 -0.77
C GLN A 40 -10.77 -3.33 0.24
N GLY A 41 -10.90 -2.66 1.37
CA GLY A 41 -9.92 -2.72 2.44
C GLY A 41 -10.54 -2.29 3.75
N GLU A 42 -9.83 -2.53 4.84
CA GLU A 42 -10.19 -2.03 6.15
C GLU A 42 -10.10 -0.49 6.18
N LYS A 43 -10.89 0.12 7.06
CA LYS A 43 -10.79 1.55 7.31
C LYS A 43 -9.39 1.89 7.81
N THR A 44 -8.75 2.81 7.13
CA THR A 44 -7.35 3.18 7.39
C THR A 44 -7.29 4.63 7.87
N LEU A 45 -6.56 4.87 8.95
CA LEU A 45 -6.23 6.18 9.47
C LEU A 45 -4.81 6.56 9.05
N LEU A 46 -4.65 7.74 8.46
CA LEU A 46 -3.33 8.32 8.17
C LEU A 46 -2.87 9.15 9.38
N ALA A 47 -1.83 8.69 10.07
CA ALA A 47 -1.14 9.46 11.09
C ALA A 47 0.10 10.11 10.47
N ILE A 48 0.19 11.43 10.50
CA ILE A 48 1.25 12.19 9.82
C ILE A 48 1.71 13.37 10.65
N THR A 49 2.94 13.81 10.46
CA THR A 49 3.50 15.01 11.08
C THR A 49 2.61 16.24 10.85
N GLN A 50 2.40 17.04 11.88
CA GLN A 50 1.60 18.27 11.82
C GLN A 50 2.06 19.21 10.70
N GLY A 51 1.10 19.70 9.92
CA GLY A 51 1.31 20.54 8.74
C GLY A 51 1.52 19.78 7.44
N PHE A 52 1.43 18.43 7.45
CA PHE A 52 1.56 17.58 6.26
C PHE A 52 0.30 16.78 5.90
N GLY A 53 -0.84 17.04 6.56
CA GLY A 53 -2.08 16.31 6.35
C GLY A 53 -2.53 16.21 4.89
N ASP A 54 -2.25 17.21 4.09
CA ASP A 54 -2.61 17.26 2.67
C ASP A 54 -1.52 16.77 1.71
N ILE A 55 -0.34 16.33 2.21
CA ILE A 55 0.82 16.05 1.34
C ILE A 55 0.52 14.95 0.32
N LEU A 56 -0.19 13.89 0.71
CA LEU A 56 -0.57 12.80 -0.19
C LEU A 56 -1.64 13.24 -1.19
N ARG A 57 -2.52 14.15 -0.79
CA ARG A 57 -3.56 14.71 -1.65
C ARG A 57 -2.99 15.67 -2.69
N ILE A 58 -2.00 16.47 -2.31
CA ILE A 58 -1.28 17.36 -3.21
C ILE A 58 -0.39 16.56 -4.15
N GLY A 59 0.34 15.55 -3.62
CA GLY A 59 1.25 14.70 -4.37
C GLY A 59 2.16 15.50 -5.29
N TYR A 60 2.33 15.02 -6.51
CA TYR A 60 3.08 15.72 -7.57
C TYR A 60 2.18 16.59 -8.45
N GLN A 61 0.98 16.92 -8.01
CA GLN A 61 -0.03 17.65 -8.79
C GLN A 61 -0.43 16.95 -10.11
N ASN A 62 -0.28 15.65 -10.17
CA ASN A 62 -0.71 14.85 -11.31
C ASN A 62 -2.23 14.95 -11.45
N ARG A 63 -2.67 15.36 -12.65
CA ARG A 63 -4.08 15.53 -12.98
C ARG A 63 -4.50 14.45 -13.97
N PRO A 64 -5.60 13.72 -13.75
CA PRO A 64 -6.12 12.77 -14.72
C PRO A 64 -6.43 13.41 -16.08
N LYS A 65 -6.84 14.69 -16.06
CA LYS A 65 -7.10 15.51 -17.25
C LYS A 65 -6.38 16.85 -17.11
N LEU A 66 -5.35 17.07 -17.93
CA LEU A 66 -4.45 18.23 -17.82
C LEU A 66 -5.18 19.59 -18.01
N PHE A 67 -6.19 19.62 -18.85
CA PHE A 67 -6.93 20.84 -19.26
C PHE A 67 -8.35 20.91 -18.67
N ALA A 68 -8.67 20.06 -17.68
CA ALA A 68 -9.96 20.15 -17.03
C ALA A 68 -10.05 21.41 -16.15
N ILE A 69 -11.13 22.17 -16.30
CA ILE A 69 -11.43 23.34 -15.44
C ILE A 69 -11.82 22.84 -14.04
N ASP A 70 -12.55 21.72 -13.96
CA ASP A 70 -12.86 21.04 -12.71
C ASP A 70 -11.85 19.92 -12.44
N ILE A 71 -11.00 20.13 -11.42
CA ILE A 71 -9.92 19.21 -11.07
C ILE A 71 -10.47 18.15 -10.12
N GLN A 72 -10.73 16.97 -10.64
CA GLN A 72 -11.08 15.81 -9.81
C GLN A 72 -9.80 15.07 -9.42
N LEU A 73 -9.46 15.15 -8.13
CA LEU A 73 -8.35 14.37 -7.56
C LEU A 73 -8.84 12.95 -7.27
N PRO A 74 -7.95 11.94 -7.41
CA PRO A 74 -8.25 10.59 -6.96
C PRO A 74 -8.63 10.58 -5.48
N GLU A 75 -9.61 9.77 -5.11
CA GLU A 75 -9.94 9.55 -3.71
C GLU A 75 -8.76 8.87 -2.99
N MET A 76 -8.50 9.30 -1.78
CA MET A 76 -7.48 8.70 -0.94
C MET A 76 -7.91 7.32 -0.43
N LEU A 77 -6.95 6.49 -0.07
CA LEU A 77 -7.19 5.14 0.47
C LEU A 77 -7.49 5.16 1.96
N TYR A 78 -7.12 6.23 2.65
CA TYR A 78 -7.41 6.42 4.06
C TYR A 78 -8.77 7.10 4.27
N SER A 79 -9.44 6.77 5.36
CA SER A 79 -10.75 7.32 5.73
C SER A 79 -10.63 8.64 6.48
N ASP A 80 -9.56 8.75 7.30
CA ASP A 80 -9.32 9.90 8.17
C ASP A 80 -7.83 10.23 8.27
N VAL A 81 -7.52 11.46 8.71
CA VAL A 81 -6.16 11.96 8.90
C VAL A 81 -6.04 12.54 10.30
N ILE A 82 -5.01 12.15 11.03
CA ILE A 82 -4.59 12.84 12.26
C ILE A 82 -3.21 13.45 12.08
N GLU A 83 -3.06 14.68 12.52
CA GLU A 83 -1.77 15.36 12.52
C GLU A 83 -1.13 15.25 13.90
N ILE A 84 0.07 14.67 13.91
CA ILE A 84 0.83 14.39 15.12
C ILE A 84 1.83 15.51 15.35
N ASP A 85 1.80 16.08 16.55
CA ASP A 85 2.70 17.16 16.95
C ASP A 85 4.09 16.62 17.31
N GLU A 86 4.90 16.41 16.28
CA GLU A 86 6.29 15.98 16.34
C GLU A 86 7.05 16.53 15.14
N ARG A 87 8.40 16.54 15.18
CA ARG A 87 9.22 16.92 14.04
C ARG A 87 10.58 16.28 14.04
N LEU A 88 10.94 15.69 12.90
CA LEU A 88 12.31 15.26 12.59
C LEU A 88 12.91 16.14 11.49
N ASP A 89 14.23 16.27 11.47
CA ASP A 89 14.94 16.86 10.34
C ASP A 89 15.22 15.83 9.24
N SER A 90 15.84 16.27 8.14
CA SER A 90 16.19 15.41 7.00
C SER A 90 17.24 14.33 7.32
N HIS A 91 17.90 14.40 8.46
CA HIS A 91 18.90 13.45 8.93
C HIS A 91 18.37 12.52 10.02
N GLY A 92 17.10 12.69 10.42
CA GLY A 92 16.45 11.91 11.47
C GLY A 92 16.67 12.43 12.88
N TYR A 93 17.26 13.61 13.06
CA TYR A 93 17.37 14.22 14.39
C TYR A 93 16.03 14.79 14.83
N VAL A 94 15.74 14.61 16.13
CA VAL A 94 14.49 15.10 16.73
C VAL A 94 14.57 16.60 16.93
N ILE A 95 13.78 17.37 16.16
CA ILE A 95 13.57 18.80 16.35
C ILE A 95 12.52 19.04 17.44
N LYS A 96 11.42 18.29 17.37
CA LYS A 96 10.35 18.31 18.36
C LYS A 96 9.98 16.89 18.72
N PRO A 97 10.06 16.50 20.02
CA PRO A 97 9.70 15.16 20.46
C PRO A 97 8.19 14.91 20.31
N LEU A 98 7.84 13.65 20.12
CA LEU A 98 6.45 13.18 20.06
C LEU A 98 5.73 13.45 21.38
N ASP A 99 4.57 14.10 21.30
CA ASP A 99 3.63 14.17 22.42
C ASP A 99 2.77 12.90 22.46
N GLU A 100 3.27 11.86 23.12
CA GLU A 100 2.60 10.56 23.22
C GLU A 100 1.19 10.67 23.80
N LYS A 101 1.02 11.49 24.86
CA LYS A 101 -0.27 11.64 25.54
C LYS A 101 -1.34 12.30 24.66
N ASN A 102 -0.93 13.27 23.88
CA ASN A 102 -1.85 13.92 22.95
C ASN A 102 -2.15 13.03 21.75
N THR A 103 -1.16 12.32 21.26
CA THR A 103 -1.32 11.37 20.16
C THR A 103 -2.26 10.23 20.53
N GLU A 104 -2.10 9.65 21.72
CA GLU A 104 -2.97 8.58 22.23
C GLU A 104 -4.45 9.00 22.35
N LYS A 105 -4.72 10.28 22.61
CA LYS A 105 -6.09 10.79 22.68
C LYS A 105 -6.74 11.01 21.31
N GLN A 106 -5.92 11.13 20.26
CA GLN A 106 -6.39 11.35 18.90
C GLN A 106 -6.65 10.03 18.17
N LEU A 107 -6.02 8.94 18.61
CA LEU A 107 -6.20 7.58 18.12
C LEU A 107 -7.43 6.91 18.75
#